data_63dc5014317babfccca7881d0b50f9e5
#
_entry.id   63dc5014317babfccca7881d0b50f9e5
#
_cell.length_a   1.000
_cell.length_b   1.000
_cell.length_c   1.000
_cell.angle_alpha   90.00
_cell.angle_beta   90.00
_cell.angle_gamma   90.00
#
_symmetry.space_group_name_H-M   'P 1'
#
loop_
_entity.id
_entity.type
_entity.pdbx_description
1 polymer ?
#
loop_
_entity_poly.entity_id
_entity_poly.type
_entity_poly.pdbx_seq_one_letter_code
_entity_poly.pdbx_strand_id
1 'polypeptide(L)'
;GVQTCALPISHCPNTGSMKGCLEEGARAVVRDSEDPKRKLRHTFQTIEVGGTWVNIDTGLPNALAFEAVEAGLIPELTGYDSTRREVKYGTGSRIDLLLEKESGERCYVEVKNTTLAEGDRALFPDAVTTRGKKHLLELAEVVAQGHRGVMLFCVSRGDVARFSPADEIDPDYSSTLREVAAKGVEVLAYSTVVTPTSFDLGKSLPIEL
;
A
#
# COMPACT_ATOMS: atom_id res chain seq x y z
N GLY A 1 41.01 -22.30 -5.94
CA GLY A 1 40.22 -21.18 -6.47
C GLY A 1 39.32 -20.60 -5.39
N VAL A 2 39.47 -19.33 -5.08
CA VAL A 2 38.54 -18.61 -4.18
C VAL A 2 37.24 -18.42 -4.98
N GLN A 3 36.20 -19.15 -4.63
CA GLN A 3 34.89 -18.97 -5.20
C GLN A 3 34.26 -17.73 -4.54
N THR A 4 34.42 -16.57 -5.15
CA THR A 4 33.70 -15.37 -4.76
C THR A 4 32.25 -15.59 -5.15
N CYS A 5 31.39 -15.94 -4.20
CA CYS A 5 29.95 -15.82 -4.37
C CYS A 5 29.61 -14.34 -4.52
N ALA A 6 29.54 -13.86 -5.76
CA ALA A 6 28.92 -12.56 -6.02
C ALA A 6 27.44 -12.70 -5.66
N LEU A 7 26.99 -11.99 -4.63
CA LEU A 7 25.56 -11.89 -4.33
C LEU A 7 24.85 -11.29 -5.55
N PRO A 8 23.72 -11.85 -5.97
CA PRO A 8 22.99 -11.30 -7.12
C PRO A 8 22.51 -9.89 -6.81
N ILE A 9 22.83 -8.94 -7.67
CA ILE A 9 22.26 -7.60 -7.63
C ILE A 9 20.84 -7.70 -8.15
N SER A 10 19.86 -7.25 -7.34
CA SER A 10 18.44 -7.25 -7.70
C SER A 10 17.91 -5.82 -7.84
N HIS A 11 16.87 -5.66 -8.65
CA HIS A 11 16.09 -4.43 -8.70
C HIS A 11 15.21 -4.33 -7.45
N CYS A 12 15.31 -3.22 -6.71
CA CYS A 12 14.38 -2.90 -5.62
C CYS A 12 13.32 -1.93 -6.16
N PRO A 13 12.03 -2.34 -6.25
CA PRO A 13 10.96 -1.45 -6.73
C PRO A 13 10.54 -0.42 -5.69
N ASN A 14 10.88 -0.62 -4.42
CA ASN A 14 10.59 0.34 -3.36
C ASN A 14 11.64 1.45 -3.36
N THR A 15 11.23 2.67 -3.70
CA THR A 15 12.06 3.87 -3.69
C THR A 15 11.88 4.71 -2.42
N GLY A 16 11.04 4.25 -1.46
CA GLY A 16 10.82 4.87 -0.16
C GLY A 16 12.00 4.67 0.79
N SER A 17 11.83 5.07 2.03
CA SER A 17 12.89 4.95 3.05
C SER A 17 13.19 3.50 3.44
N MET A 18 12.21 2.61 3.25
CA MET A 18 12.25 1.22 3.72
C MET A 18 12.60 1.09 5.20
N LYS A 19 12.28 2.11 6.00
CA LYS A 19 12.53 2.13 7.45
C LYS A 19 11.88 0.89 8.10
N GLY A 20 12.66 0.18 8.91
CA GLY A 20 12.21 -1.08 9.51
C GLY A 20 12.22 -2.31 8.58
N CYS A 21 12.69 -2.16 7.32
CA CYS A 21 12.80 -3.26 6.35
C CYS A 21 14.23 -3.47 5.85
N LEU A 22 15.24 -2.97 6.58
CA LEU A 22 16.65 -3.06 6.24
C LEU A 22 17.38 -3.74 7.40
N GLU A 23 17.44 -5.06 7.36
CA GLU A 23 18.15 -5.88 8.34
C GLU A 23 19.27 -6.65 7.63
N GLU A 24 20.52 -6.42 8.04
CA GLU A 24 21.67 -7.09 7.47
C GLU A 24 21.62 -8.60 7.78
N GLY A 25 21.82 -9.43 6.75
CA GLY A 25 21.74 -10.89 6.89
C GLY A 25 20.33 -11.48 6.93
N ALA A 26 19.28 -10.63 6.84
CA ALA A 26 17.91 -11.10 6.77
C ALA A 26 17.66 -11.98 5.53
N ARG A 27 16.78 -12.95 5.66
CA ARG A 27 16.31 -13.73 4.52
C ARG A 27 15.48 -12.86 3.59
N ALA A 28 15.69 -13.02 2.30
CA ALA A 28 15.00 -12.25 1.28
C ALA A 28 14.52 -13.13 0.13
N VAL A 29 13.40 -12.74 -0.47
CA VAL A 29 12.89 -13.38 -1.69
C VAL A 29 13.06 -12.43 -2.86
N VAL A 30 13.61 -12.94 -3.92
CA VAL A 30 13.73 -12.25 -5.20
C VAL A 30 12.99 -13.03 -6.28
N ARG A 31 12.24 -12.33 -7.11
CA ARG A 31 11.59 -12.91 -8.28
C ARG A 31 12.55 -12.86 -9.47
N ASP A 32 12.77 -13.99 -10.12
CA ASP A 32 13.43 -14.05 -11.42
C ASP A 32 12.45 -13.56 -12.49
N SER A 33 12.88 -12.60 -13.31
CA SER A 33 12.05 -12.08 -14.40
C SER A 33 12.02 -13.01 -15.61
N GLU A 34 12.99 -13.94 -15.70
CA GLU A 34 13.22 -14.79 -16.87
C GLU A 34 13.41 -14.03 -18.20
N ASP A 35 13.46 -12.70 -18.17
CA ASP A 35 13.65 -11.84 -19.32
C ASP A 35 15.15 -11.54 -19.52
N PRO A 36 15.78 -12.08 -20.58
CA PRO A 36 17.19 -11.87 -20.85
C PRO A 36 17.54 -10.42 -21.23
N LYS A 37 16.57 -9.60 -21.58
CA LYS A 37 16.75 -8.19 -21.94
C LYS A 37 16.84 -7.27 -20.72
N ARG A 38 16.41 -7.73 -19.53
CA ARG A 38 16.47 -6.93 -18.31
C ARG A 38 17.91 -6.80 -17.82
N LYS A 39 18.34 -5.57 -17.54
CA LYS A 39 19.66 -5.30 -16.95
C LYS A 39 19.84 -5.98 -15.58
N LEU A 40 18.77 -6.00 -14.76
CA LEU A 40 18.73 -6.72 -13.48
C LEU A 40 17.66 -7.79 -13.59
N ARG A 41 18.11 -9.04 -13.61
CA ARG A 41 17.25 -10.21 -13.78
C ARG A 41 16.30 -10.41 -12.61
N HIS A 42 16.75 -10.11 -11.39
CA HIS A 42 16.00 -10.33 -10.18
C HIS A 42 15.32 -9.06 -9.69
N THR A 43 14.11 -9.21 -9.14
CA THR A 43 13.37 -8.14 -8.45
C THR A 43 13.18 -8.55 -7.00
N PHE A 44 13.56 -7.69 -6.08
CA PHE A 44 13.38 -7.88 -4.64
C PHE A 44 11.90 -7.77 -4.29
N GLN A 45 11.33 -8.81 -3.66
CA GLN A 45 9.91 -8.86 -3.34
C GLN A 45 9.62 -8.79 -1.86
N THR A 46 10.24 -9.66 -1.06
CA THR A 46 9.97 -9.73 0.38
C THR A 46 11.25 -9.88 1.18
N ILE A 47 11.22 -9.39 2.41
CA ILE A 47 12.28 -9.55 3.40
C ILE A 47 11.69 -10.10 4.70
N GLU A 48 12.43 -10.93 5.41
CA GLU A 48 12.07 -11.35 6.75
C GLU A 48 12.65 -10.39 7.78
N VAL A 49 11.80 -9.78 8.60
CA VAL A 49 12.18 -8.84 9.65
C VAL A 49 11.56 -9.30 10.96
N GLY A 50 12.36 -9.55 11.99
CA GLY A 50 11.86 -10.01 13.29
C GLY A 50 11.03 -11.29 13.22
N GLY A 51 11.28 -12.18 12.27
CA GLY A 51 10.54 -13.43 12.05
C GLY A 51 9.26 -13.28 11.23
N THR A 52 8.95 -12.08 10.72
CA THR A 52 7.80 -11.81 9.85
C THR A 52 8.24 -11.47 8.44
N TRP A 53 7.57 -12.04 7.44
CA TRP A 53 7.76 -11.66 6.06
C TRP A 53 7.04 -10.34 5.75
N VAL A 54 7.77 -9.40 5.15
CA VAL A 54 7.29 -8.08 4.75
C VAL A 54 7.42 -7.94 3.24
N ASN A 55 6.32 -7.63 2.55
CA ASN A 55 6.40 -7.34 1.13
C ASN A 55 6.91 -5.92 0.90
N ILE A 56 7.94 -5.81 0.06
CA ILE A 56 8.55 -4.53 -0.34
C ILE A 56 8.31 -4.19 -1.83
N ASP A 57 7.74 -5.10 -2.61
CA ASP A 57 7.36 -4.82 -4.00
C ASP A 57 6.13 -3.90 -4.02
N THR A 58 6.35 -2.60 -4.30
CA THR A 58 5.32 -1.56 -4.28
C THR A 58 4.27 -1.71 -5.38
N GLY A 59 4.46 -2.61 -6.34
CA GLY A 59 3.46 -2.91 -7.36
C GLY A 59 2.40 -3.91 -6.92
N LEU A 60 2.68 -4.74 -5.91
CA LEU A 60 1.76 -5.79 -5.46
C LEU A 60 0.54 -5.26 -4.68
N PRO A 61 0.64 -4.26 -3.79
CA PRO A 61 -0.51 -3.76 -3.03
C PRO A 61 -1.68 -3.30 -3.90
N ASN A 62 -1.42 -2.59 -4.99
CA ASN A 62 -2.47 -2.13 -5.91
C ASN A 62 -3.14 -3.30 -6.66
N ALA A 63 -2.37 -4.32 -7.01
CA ALA A 63 -2.91 -5.54 -7.63
C ALA A 63 -3.77 -6.31 -6.63
N LEU A 64 -3.26 -6.52 -5.41
CA LEU A 64 -3.98 -7.20 -4.34
C LEU A 64 -5.28 -6.47 -3.97
N ALA A 65 -5.25 -5.13 -3.84
CA ALA A 65 -6.43 -4.34 -3.55
C ALA A 65 -7.51 -4.49 -4.65
N PHE A 66 -7.09 -4.46 -5.92
CA PHE A 66 -8.00 -4.70 -7.05
C PHE A 66 -8.63 -6.10 -7.00
N GLU A 67 -7.83 -7.14 -6.85
CA GLU A 67 -8.28 -8.52 -6.77
C GLU A 67 -9.21 -8.73 -5.56
N ALA A 68 -8.89 -8.13 -4.42
CA ALA A 68 -9.70 -8.22 -3.21
C ALA A 68 -11.07 -7.52 -3.36
N VAL A 69 -11.13 -6.36 -4.05
CA VAL A 69 -12.38 -5.67 -4.36
C VAL A 69 -13.24 -6.52 -5.30
N GLU A 70 -12.67 -7.01 -6.40
CA GLU A 70 -13.39 -7.87 -7.36
C GLU A 70 -13.90 -9.16 -6.73
N ALA A 71 -13.17 -9.72 -5.77
CA ALA A 71 -13.57 -10.91 -5.03
C ALA A 71 -14.53 -10.62 -3.84
N GLY A 72 -14.88 -9.34 -3.57
CA GLY A 72 -15.74 -8.95 -2.46
C GLY A 72 -15.13 -9.18 -1.06
N LEU A 73 -13.81 -9.22 -0.97
CA LEU A 73 -13.09 -9.48 0.28
C LEU A 73 -12.93 -8.23 1.16
N ILE A 74 -13.25 -7.05 0.63
CA ILE A 74 -13.30 -5.78 1.36
C ILE A 74 -14.77 -5.34 1.43
N PRO A 75 -15.50 -5.68 2.52
CA PRO A 75 -16.96 -5.45 2.61
C PRO A 75 -17.37 -3.99 2.36
N GLU A 76 -16.53 -3.03 2.79
CA GLU A 76 -16.77 -1.60 2.64
C GLU A 76 -16.77 -1.13 1.17
N LEU A 77 -16.19 -1.94 0.28
CA LEU A 77 -16.02 -1.63 -1.14
C LEU A 77 -16.88 -2.53 -2.06
N THR A 78 -17.87 -3.22 -1.50
CA THR A 78 -18.80 -4.06 -2.27
C THR A 78 -20.01 -3.29 -2.81
N GLY A 79 -20.74 -3.90 -3.75
CA GLY A 79 -21.99 -3.35 -4.29
C GLY A 79 -21.78 -2.34 -5.40
N TYR A 80 -20.70 -2.42 -6.12
CA TYR A 80 -20.41 -1.69 -7.37
C TYR A 80 -20.49 -2.64 -8.57
N ASP A 81 -20.86 -2.09 -9.72
CA ASP A 81 -21.08 -2.86 -10.96
C ASP A 81 -19.78 -3.02 -11.76
N SER A 82 -18.81 -2.11 -11.52
CA SER A 82 -17.51 -2.17 -12.21
C SER A 82 -16.40 -1.54 -11.38
N THR A 83 -15.18 -2.06 -11.58
CA THR A 83 -13.94 -1.52 -11.00
C THR A 83 -12.94 -1.24 -12.12
N ARG A 84 -12.42 -0.02 -12.17
CA ARG A 84 -11.38 0.40 -13.13
C ARG A 84 -10.12 0.85 -12.40
N ARG A 85 -8.97 0.52 -12.97
CA ARG A 85 -7.65 0.87 -12.42
C ARG A 85 -7.06 2.11 -13.10
N GLU A 86 -6.25 2.86 -12.36
CA GLU A 86 -5.40 3.94 -12.87
C GLU A 86 -6.19 5.01 -13.66
N VAL A 87 -7.37 5.39 -13.16
CA VAL A 87 -8.26 6.37 -13.82
C VAL A 87 -7.81 7.78 -13.50
N LYS A 88 -7.69 8.64 -14.51
CA LYS A 88 -7.37 10.05 -14.32
C LYS A 88 -8.47 10.76 -13.55
N TYR A 89 -8.08 11.55 -12.54
CA TYR A 89 -8.98 12.41 -11.77
C TYR A 89 -8.23 13.63 -11.24
N GLY A 90 -8.96 14.57 -10.63
CA GLY A 90 -8.37 15.77 -10.04
C GLY A 90 -7.46 16.55 -11.00
N THR A 91 -6.43 17.18 -10.45
CA THR A 91 -5.48 18.00 -11.22
C THR A 91 -4.26 17.18 -11.63
N GLY A 92 -4.45 16.26 -12.59
CA GLY A 92 -3.37 15.47 -13.19
C GLY A 92 -2.94 14.25 -12.39
N SER A 93 -3.73 13.81 -11.41
CA SER A 93 -3.54 12.56 -10.68
C SER A 93 -4.26 11.39 -11.33
N ARG A 94 -3.94 10.18 -10.89
CA ARG A 94 -4.68 8.97 -11.20
C ARG A 94 -5.05 8.29 -9.91
N ILE A 95 -6.32 7.93 -9.79
CA ILE A 95 -6.79 7.11 -8.68
C ILE A 95 -6.43 5.65 -8.95
N ASP A 96 -6.01 4.93 -7.92
CA ASP A 96 -5.63 3.53 -8.07
C ASP A 96 -6.82 2.66 -8.50
N LEU A 97 -7.99 2.82 -7.83
CA LEU A 97 -9.22 2.13 -8.20
C LEU A 97 -10.39 3.12 -8.26
N LEU A 98 -11.21 3.01 -9.29
CA LEU A 98 -12.50 3.69 -9.41
C LEU A 98 -13.59 2.63 -9.50
N LEU A 99 -14.48 2.61 -8.50
CA LEU A 99 -15.65 1.74 -8.45
C LEU A 99 -16.88 2.55 -8.87
N GLU A 100 -17.70 1.99 -9.74
CA GLU A 100 -18.87 2.70 -10.32
C GLU A 100 -20.11 1.82 -10.26
N LYS A 101 -21.26 2.46 -9.97
CA LYS A 101 -22.58 1.85 -10.14
C LYS A 101 -23.27 2.40 -11.40
N GLU A 102 -24.16 1.62 -11.99
CA GLU A 102 -25.00 2.05 -13.10
C GLU A 102 -25.85 3.28 -12.75
N SER A 103 -26.19 3.48 -11.46
CA SER A 103 -26.86 4.67 -10.94
C SER A 103 -26.05 5.96 -11.03
N GLY A 104 -24.73 5.86 -11.33
CA GLY A 104 -23.80 6.98 -11.38
C GLY A 104 -23.05 7.23 -10.06
N GLU A 105 -23.29 6.47 -9.01
CA GLU A 105 -22.49 6.53 -7.79
C GLU A 105 -21.06 6.06 -8.06
N ARG A 106 -20.08 6.78 -7.49
CA ARG A 106 -18.67 6.51 -7.65
C ARG A 106 -17.96 6.45 -6.32
N CYS A 107 -16.98 5.53 -6.22
CA CYS A 107 -16.04 5.44 -5.12
C CYS A 107 -14.60 5.49 -5.66
N TYR A 108 -13.83 6.45 -5.18
CA TYR A 108 -12.44 6.66 -5.54
C TYR A 108 -11.57 6.08 -4.43
N VAL A 109 -10.75 5.09 -4.75
CA VAL A 109 -9.90 4.40 -3.77
C VAL A 109 -8.43 4.65 -4.11
N GLU A 110 -7.73 5.27 -3.20
CA GLU A 110 -6.27 5.43 -3.24
C GLU A 110 -5.63 4.39 -2.33
N VAL A 111 -4.69 3.62 -2.87
CA VAL A 111 -4.01 2.54 -2.15
C VAL A 111 -2.63 3.00 -1.69
N LYS A 112 -2.30 2.75 -0.43
CA LYS A 112 -0.97 3.03 0.13
C LYS A 112 -0.33 1.75 0.65
N ASN A 113 0.87 1.45 0.15
CA ASN A 113 1.70 0.39 0.72
C ASN A 113 2.26 0.81 2.07
N THR A 114 2.03 0.03 3.12
CA THR A 114 2.50 0.31 4.47
C THR A 114 3.37 -0.85 4.96
N THR A 115 4.65 -0.58 5.19
CA THR A 115 5.63 -1.59 5.65
C THR A 115 6.19 -1.29 7.04
N LEU A 116 6.16 -0.01 7.46
CA LEU A 116 6.67 0.41 8.75
C LEU A 116 5.75 -0.10 9.87
N ALA A 117 6.37 -0.62 10.94
CA ALA A 117 5.68 -0.97 12.17
C ALA A 117 6.53 -0.61 13.39
N GLU A 118 5.85 -0.25 14.47
CA GLU A 118 6.40 -0.09 15.81
C GLU A 118 5.54 -0.88 16.81
N GLY A 119 6.13 -1.92 17.40
CA GLY A 119 5.37 -2.90 18.18
C GLY A 119 4.29 -3.57 17.32
N ASP A 120 3.04 -3.52 17.77
CA ASP A 120 1.88 -4.07 17.07
C ASP A 120 1.15 -3.07 16.15
N ARG A 121 1.74 -1.89 15.93
CA ARG A 121 1.16 -0.77 15.18
C ARG A 121 1.83 -0.61 13.82
N ALA A 122 1.04 -0.70 12.75
CA ALA A 122 1.45 -0.26 11.42
C ALA A 122 1.41 1.27 11.32
N LEU A 123 2.41 1.87 10.69
CA LEU A 123 2.57 3.32 10.59
C LEU A 123 2.76 3.75 9.12
N PHE A 124 2.10 4.84 8.75
CA PHE A 124 2.30 5.48 7.45
C PHE A 124 2.31 7.01 7.61
N PRO A 125 3.19 7.73 6.92
CA PRO A 125 4.20 7.23 5.97
C PRO A 125 5.52 6.84 6.66
N ASP A 126 6.41 6.18 5.92
CA ASP A 126 7.77 5.84 6.36
C ASP A 126 8.79 6.95 6.06
N ALA A 127 8.37 8.01 5.35
CA ALA A 127 9.12 9.24 5.06
C ALA A 127 8.13 10.36 4.72
N VAL A 128 8.58 11.62 4.80
CA VAL A 128 7.77 12.80 4.41
C VAL A 128 7.27 12.66 2.96
N THR A 129 5.96 12.83 2.76
CA THR A 129 5.29 12.59 1.48
C THR A 129 4.35 13.72 1.05
N THR A 130 4.88 14.72 0.33
CA THR A 130 4.07 15.80 -0.26
C THR A 130 3.05 15.30 -1.28
N ARG A 131 3.41 14.25 -2.04
CA ARG A 131 2.48 13.59 -2.97
C ARG A 131 1.35 12.88 -2.23
N GLY A 132 1.64 12.21 -1.11
CA GLY A 132 0.61 11.57 -0.28
C GLY A 132 -0.41 12.58 0.23
N LYS A 133 0.07 13.72 0.75
CA LYS A 133 -0.80 14.83 1.18
C LYS A 133 -1.68 15.35 0.04
N LYS A 134 -1.11 15.54 -1.16
CA LYS A 134 -1.88 15.96 -2.35
C LYS A 134 -3.04 14.98 -2.63
N HIS A 135 -2.80 13.67 -2.60
CA HIS A 135 -3.84 12.66 -2.83
C HIS A 135 -4.94 12.70 -1.76
N LEU A 136 -4.62 12.98 -0.49
CA LEU A 136 -5.62 13.19 0.57
C LEU A 136 -6.55 14.36 0.25
N LEU A 137 -5.99 15.49 -0.18
CA LEU A 137 -6.77 16.66 -0.53
C LEU A 137 -7.65 16.43 -1.77
N GLU A 138 -7.14 15.75 -2.78
CA GLU A 138 -7.91 15.36 -3.97
C GLU A 138 -9.07 14.40 -3.64
N LEU A 139 -8.88 13.47 -2.70
CA LEU A 139 -9.99 12.65 -2.18
C LEU A 139 -11.04 13.49 -1.43
N ALA A 140 -10.63 14.50 -0.66
CA ALA A 140 -11.57 15.39 0.00
C ALA A 140 -12.39 16.21 -1.02
N GLU A 141 -11.79 16.63 -2.14
CA GLU A 141 -12.51 17.28 -3.23
C GLU A 141 -13.55 16.36 -3.88
N VAL A 142 -13.21 15.07 -4.06
CA VAL A 142 -14.13 14.05 -4.56
C VAL A 142 -15.34 13.89 -3.62
N VAL A 143 -15.09 13.85 -2.30
CA VAL A 143 -16.16 13.77 -1.30
C VAL A 143 -17.05 15.02 -1.32
N ALA A 144 -16.46 16.21 -1.46
CA ALA A 144 -17.20 17.46 -1.59
C ALA A 144 -18.09 17.53 -2.86
N GLN A 145 -17.76 16.73 -3.89
CA GLN A 145 -18.56 16.57 -5.11
C GLN A 145 -19.68 15.53 -4.98
N GLY A 146 -19.84 14.91 -3.80
CA GLY A 146 -20.89 13.93 -3.51
C GLY A 146 -20.54 12.48 -3.86
N HIS A 147 -19.27 12.19 -4.11
CA HIS A 147 -18.77 10.83 -4.32
C HIS A 147 -18.13 10.26 -3.04
N ARG A 148 -17.88 8.96 -3.00
CA ARG A 148 -17.07 8.36 -1.95
C ARG A 148 -15.58 8.50 -2.27
N GLY A 149 -14.78 8.87 -1.27
CA GLY A 149 -13.33 8.88 -1.31
C GLY A 149 -12.77 7.98 -0.22
N VAL A 150 -11.90 7.05 -0.57
CA VAL A 150 -11.36 6.04 0.34
C VAL A 150 -9.84 6.04 0.28
N MET A 151 -9.19 6.19 1.42
CA MET A 151 -7.76 5.91 1.59
C MET A 151 -7.61 4.48 2.14
N LEU A 152 -7.09 3.58 1.33
CA LEU A 152 -6.87 2.17 1.69
C LEU A 152 -5.38 1.92 1.97
N PHE A 153 -5.06 1.68 3.23
CA PHE A 153 -3.72 1.26 3.63
C PHE A 153 -3.60 -0.26 3.52
N CYS A 154 -2.85 -0.72 2.52
CA CYS A 154 -2.44 -2.10 2.38
C CYS A 154 -1.20 -2.31 3.24
N VAL A 155 -1.38 -2.92 4.40
CA VAL A 155 -0.30 -3.16 5.36
C VAL A 155 0.43 -4.45 4.99
N SER A 156 1.57 -4.30 4.35
CA SER A 156 2.36 -5.36 3.71
C SER A 156 3.11 -6.26 4.70
N ARG A 157 2.48 -6.54 5.85
CA ARG A 157 2.96 -7.43 6.92
C ARG A 157 1.80 -7.91 7.79
N GLY A 158 2.00 -9.06 8.47
CA GLY A 158 0.92 -9.71 9.24
C GLY A 158 1.04 -9.64 10.76
N ASP A 159 2.13 -9.06 11.29
CA ASP A 159 2.47 -9.05 12.72
C ASP A 159 1.97 -7.81 13.47
N VAL A 160 1.05 -7.06 12.86
CA VAL A 160 0.45 -5.86 13.45
C VAL A 160 -1.03 -6.06 13.78
N ALA A 161 -1.53 -5.28 14.74
CA ALA A 161 -2.91 -5.36 15.22
C ALA A 161 -3.75 -4.11 14.94
N ARG A 162 -3.12 -2.99 14.55
CA ARG A 162 -3.76 -1.68 14.33
C ARG A 162 -2.94 -0.82 13.40
N PHE A 163 -3.55 0.25 12.90
CA PHE A 163 -2.92 1.24 12.04
C PHE A 163 -3.02 2.64 12.64
N SER A 164 -1.96 3.45 12.48
CA SER A 164 -1.95 4.88 12.82
C SER A 164 -1.14 5.69 11.80
N PRO A 165 -1.43 6.99 11.64
CA PRO A 165 -0.49 7.88 10.96
C PRO A 165 0.82 8.02 11.75
N ALA A 166 1.92 8.24 11.02
CA ALA A 166 3.26 8.38 11.57
C ALA A 166 3.56 9.84 11.93
N ASP A 167 2.99 10.35 13.01
CA ASP A 167 3.08 11.76 13.42
C ASP A 167 4.52 12.26 13.54
N GLU A 168 5.43 11.43 14.05
CA GLU A 168 6.84 11.80 14.24
C GLU A 168 7.63 11.88 12.92
N ILE A 169 7.13 11.24 11.86
CA ILE A 169 7.79 11.18 10.54
C ILE A 169 7.24 12.27 9.62
N ASP A 170 5.92 12.37 9.54
CA ASP A 170 5.24 13.38 8.71
C ASP A 170 3.99 13.91 9.43
N PRO A 171 4.18 14.89 10.36
CA PRO A 171 3.06 15.49 11.08
C PRO A 171 2.07 16.21 10.16
N ASP A 172 2.54 16.70 9.02
CA ASP A 172 1.74 17.41 8.03
C ASP A 172 0.81 16.45 7.26
N TYR A 173 1.29 15.28 6.86
CA TYR A 173 0.47 14.22 6.32
C TYR A 173 -0.55 13.73 7.35
N SER A 174 -0.09 13.49 8.56
CA SER A 174 -0.90 12.93 9.65
C SER A 174 -2.05 13.84 10.04
N SER A 175 -1.80 15.16 10.19
CA SER A 175 -2.86 16.15 10.46
C SER A 175 -3.84 16.23 9.29
N THR A 176 -3.32 16.24 8.05
CA THR A 176 -4.17 16.27 6.85
C THR A 176 -5.06 15.02 6.76
N LEU A 177 -4.55 13.82 7.08
CA LEU A 177 -5.36 12.59 7.09
C LEU A 177 -6.55 12.71 8.06
N ARG A 178 -6.30 13.22 9.28
CA ARG A 178 -7.36 13.47 10.27
C ARG A 178 -8.39 14.49 9.79
N GLU A 179 -7.92 15.58 9.19
CA GLU A 179 -8.80 16.63 8.65
C GLU A 179 -9.70 16.12 7.53
N VAL A 180 -9.16 15.34 6.58
CA VAL A 180 -9.96 14.83 5.46
C VAL A 180 -10.88 13.70 5.91
N ALA A 181 -10.48 12.89 6.89
CA ALA A 181 -11.35 11.89 7.50
C ALA A 181 -12.56 12.55 8.20
N ALA A 182 -12.33 13.65 8.92
CA ALA A 182 -13.42 14.44 9.52
C ALA A 182 -14.36 15.08 8.47
N LYS A 183 -13.91 15.23 7.22
CA LYS A 183 -14.70 15.71 6.09
C LYS A 183 -15.37 14.60 5.27
N GLY A 184 -15.24 13.34 5.69
CA GLY A 184 -15.92 12.21 5.08
C GLY A 184 -15.06 11.35 4.14
N VAL A 185 -13.74 11.56 4.06
CA VAL A 185 -12.85 10.59 3.44
C VAL A 185 -12.77 9.36 4.35
N GLU A 186 -13.12 8.21 3.80
CA GLU A 186 -13.05 6.95 4.53
C GLU A 186 -11.59 6.47 4.62
N VAL A 187 -11.22 5.94 5.78
CA VAL A 187 -9.88 5.41 6.02
C VAL A 187 -10.02 3.92 6.34
N LEU A 188 -9.40 3.09 5.53
CA LEU A 188 -9.39 1.64 5.69
C LEU A 188 -7.94 1.15 5.80
N ALA A 189 -7.70 0.15 6.63
CA ALA A 189 -6.42 -0.55 6.69
C ALA A 189 -6.65 -2.05 6.75
N TYR A 190 -5.94 -2.78 5.91
CA TYR A 190 -5.96 -4.23 5.87
C TYR A 190 -4.54 -4.76 5.98
N SER A 191 -4.33 -5.71 6.90
CA SER A 191 -3.07 -6.46 6.95
C SER A 191 -2.97 -7.40 5.75
N THR A 192 -1.81 -7.96 5.56
CA THR A 192 -1.58 -8.99 4.53
C THR A 192 -0.96 -10.24 5.16
N VAL A 193 -1.20 -11.37 4.52
CA VAL A 193 -0.49 -12.61 4.80
C VAL A 193 0.63 -12.73 3.78
N VAL A 194 1.85 -12.54 4.24
CA VAL A 194 3.06 -12.58 3.40
C VAL A 194 3.85 -13.83 3.69
N THR A 195 4.15 -14.59 2.65
CA THR A 195 5.04 -15.74 2.70
C THR A 195 6.13 -15.62 1.61
N PRO A 196 7.12 -16.48 1.58
CA PRO A 196 8.08 -16.50 0.47
C PRO A 196 7.46 -16.69 -0.93
N THR A 197 6.23 -17.19 -1.01
CA THR A 197 5.58 -17.59 -2.28
C THR A 197 4.19 -16.98 -2.48
N SER A 198 3.64 -16.30 -1.48
CA SER A 198 2.30 -15.68 -1.57
C SER A 198 2.23 -14.32 -0.90
N PHE A 199 1.27 -13.51 -1.39
CA PHE A 199 0.93 -12.20 -0.85
C PHE A 199 -0.59 -12.05 -0.95
N ASP A 200 -1.28 -12.28 0.17
CA ASP A 200 -2.73 -12.38 0.24
C ASP A 200 -3.31 -11.31 1.17
N LEU A 201 -4.58 -10.93 0.96
CA LEU A 201 -5.29 -10.01 1.86
C LEU A 201 -5.48 -10.71 3.22
N GLY A 202 -5.20 -9.97 4.29
CA GLY A 202 -5.42 -10.40 5.66
C GLY A 202 -6.71 -9.83 6.25
N LYS A 203 -6.65 -9.44 7.50
CA LYS A 203 -7.80 -8.89 8.25
C LYS A 203 -7.83 -7.35 8.18
N SER A 204 -9.03 -6.78 8.34
CA SER A 204 -9.20 -5.36 8.64
C SER A 204 -8.50 -5.01 9.97
N LEU A 205 -7.86 -3.86 10.00
CA LEU A 205 -7.17 -3.34 11.17
C LEU A 205 -7.93 -2.13 11.74
N PRO A 206 -8.08 -2.03 13.06
CA PRO A 206 -8.55 -0.80 13.72
C PRO A 206 -7.67 0.39 13.32
N ILE A 207 -8.32 1.54 13.08
CA ILE A 207 -7.67 2.81 12.75
C ILE A 207 -7.61 3.69 13.98
N GLU A 208 -6.41 4.15 14.35
CA GLU A 208 -6.18 5.11 15.43
C GLU A 208 -5.65 6.42 14.81
N LEU A 209 -6.55 7.35 14.49
CA LEU A 209 -6.21 8.67 13.94
C LEU A 209 -5.80 9.67 15.01
#